data_7376970c12a011f0715cbd78d62e0d90
#
_entry.id   7376970c12a011f0715cbd78d62e0d90
#
_cell.length_a   1.000
_cell.length_b   1.000
_cell.length_c   1.000
_cell.angle_alpha   90.00
_cell.angle_beta   90.00
_cell.angle_gamma   90.00
#
_symmetry.space_group_name_H-M   'P 1'
#
loop_
_entity.id
_entity.type
_entity.pdbx_description
1 polymer ?
#
loop_
_entity_poly.entity_id
_entity_poly.type
_entity_poly.pdbx_seq_one_letter_code
_entity_poly.pdbx_strand_id
1 'polypeptide(L)'
;MIKIDNAKKAYTDEVKIGPLNIKIPKAGLTSLIGPNGAGKSTSLLMIGRLLDMDEGHIKVANMDINECKSEDLAKKLTILRQENHFVTRLTVRQLAGFGRFPYSKGRLTKEDEKIISKYIDFLGLTDLENRYLDELSGGQRQRAYVAMVLCQETEYVLLDEPLNNLDVARSVQMMEHLRSVANEFGRTILTVMHDINFAAKYSDRICAMKDGRIAAFGTVKEIMDSEILTDIFETRIDIIDGPHGPIAIY
;
A
#
# COMPACT_ATOMS: atom_id res chain seq x y z
N MET A 1 -2.65 -15.15 -0.42
CA MET A 1 -2.10 -14.57 0.82
C MET A 1 -0.65 -14.18 0.61
N ILE A 2 -0.15 -13.21 1.37
CA ILE A 2 1.28 -12.91 1.48
C ILE A 2 1.82 -13.63 2.71
N LYS A 3 2.92 -14.35 2.58
CA LYS A 3 3.58 -15.06 3.67
C LYS A 3 5.03 -14.60 3.74
N ILE A 4 5.45 -14.17 4.91
CA ILE A 4 6.83 -13.76 5.22
C ILE A 4 7.35 -14.72 6.28
N ASP A 5 8.47 -15.37 6.00
CA ASP A 5 9.15 -16.31 6.88
C ASP A 5 10.60 -15.82 7.11
N ASN A 6 10.88 -15.37 8.30
CA ASN A 6 12.23 -14.97 8.78
C ASN A 6 12.93 -13.95 7.85
N ALA A 7 12.16 -13.06 7.18
CA ALA A 7 12.74 -12.07 6.28
C ALA A 7 13.54 -11.03 7.09
N LYS A 8 14.76 -10.75 6.62
CA LYS A 8 15.68 -9.80 7.26
C LYS A 8 16.32 -8.88 6.23
N LYS A 9 16.57 -7.65 6.65
CA LYS A 9 17.38 -6.67 5.93
C LYS A 9 18.25 -5.89 6.88
N ALA A 10 19.55 -5.86 6.66
CA ALA A 10 20.51 -5.02 7.35
C ALA A 10 20.96 -3.88 6.42
N TYR A 11 20.92 -2.66 6.90
CA TYR A 11 21.52 -1.50 6.22
C TYR A 11 22.90 -1.19 6.81
N THR A 12 23.03 -1.36 8.11
CA THR A 12 24.27 -1.24 8.88
C THR A 12 24.25 -2.28 10.01
N ASP A 13 25.30 -2.35 10.79
CA ASP A 13 25.33 -3.22 11.98
C ASP A 13 24.27 -2.83 13.01
N GLU A 14 23.87 -1.56 13.05
CA GLU A 14 22.89 -1.02 14.00
C GLU A 14 21.47 -1.00 13.43
N VAL A 15 21.30 -0.73 12.12
CA VAL A 15 19.99 -0.59 11.46
C VAL A 15 19.61 -1.89 10.77
N LYS A 16 18.76 -2.67 11.43
CA LYS A 16 18.30 -3.99 10.95
C LYS A 16 16.78 -4.08 11.01
N ILE A 17 16.21 -4.64 9.96
CA ILE A 17 14.79 -4.97 9.88
C ILE A 17 14.63 -6.49 9.90
N GLY A 18 13.78 -6.97 10.77
CA GLY A 18 13.50 -8.39 10.95
C GLY A 18 14.14 -9.01 12.20
N PRO A 19 13.95 -10.31 12.42
CA PRO A 19 13.21 -11.23 11.54
C PRO A 19 11.71 -10.90 11.45
N LEU A 20 11.20 -10.79 10.25
CA LEU A 20 9.77 -10.59 10.01
C LEU A 20 9.10 -11.94 9.77
N ASN A 21 8.01 -12.20 10.51
CA ASN A 21 7.19 -13.40 10.39
C ASN A 21 5.73 -13.00 10.40
N ILE A 22 5.03 -13.11 9.25
CA ILE A 22 3.62 -12.73 9.15
C ILE A 22 2.92 -13.47 8.00
N LYS A 23 1.62 -13.69 8.18
CA LYS A 23 0.72 -14.19 7.15
C LYS A 23 -0.43 -13.20 6.96
N ILE A 24 -0.39 -12.44 5.86
CA ILE A 24 -1.46 -11.51 5.51
C ILE A 24 -2.50 -12.26 4.69
N PRO A 25 -3.76 -12.32 5.16
CA PRO A 25 -4.84 -13.02 4.47
C PRO A 25 -5.09 -12.49 3.07
N LYS A 26 -5.75 -13.30 2.23
CA LYS A 26 -6.26 -12.87 0.93
C LYS A 26 -7.54 -12.06 1.12
N ALA A 27 -7.71 -11.06 0.27
CA ALA A 27 -8.78 -10.07 0.26
C ALA A 27 -8.81 -9.20 1.54
N GLY A 28 -9.23 -7.95 1.37
CA GLY A 28 -9.30 -6.96 2.44
C GLY A 28 -8.10 -6.00 2.49
N LEU A 29 -8.16 -5.08 3.44
CA LEU A 29 -7.19 -4.02 3.64
C LEU A 29 -6.44 -4.24 4.95
N THR A 30 -5.11 -4.32 4.87
CA THR A 30 -4.21 -4.38 6.03
C THR A 30 -3.35 -3.12 6.06
N SER A 31 -3.33 -2.42 7.19
CA SER A 31 -2.45 -1.28 7.40
C SER A 31 -1.20 -1.66 8.19
N LEU A 32 -0.05 -1.17 7.73
CA LEU A 32 1.19 -1.16 8.50
C LEU A 32 1.29 0.18 9.23
N ILE A 33 1.31 0.15 10.56
CA ILE A 33 1.50 1.32 11.42
C ILE A 33 2.75 1.19 12.27
N GLY A 34 3.18 2.28 12.88
CA GLY A 34 4.33 2.33 13.79
C GLY A 34 5.11 3.62 13.64
N PRO A 35 6.06 3.90 14.54
CA PRO A 35 6.87 5.12 14.48
C PRO A 35 7.72 5.21 13.20
N ASN A 36 8.26 6.40 12.94
CA ASN A 36 9.22 6.60 11.85
C ASN A 36 10.47 5.74 12.11
N GLY A 37 11.01 5.14 11.05
CA GLY A 37 12.14 4.22 11.19
C GLY A 37 11.79 2.79 11.62
N ALA A 38 10.53 2.47 11.96
CA ALA A 38 10.11 1.13 12.38
C ALA A 38 10.22 0.04 11.28
N GLY A 39 10.59 0.39 10.05
CA GLY A 39 10.80 -0.57 8.97
C GLY A 39 9.58 -0.83 8.08
N LYS A 40 8.52 -0.04 8.17
CA LYS A 40 7.27 -0.20 7.40
C LYS A 40 7.52 -0.21 5.88
N SER A 41 8.09 0.87 5.35
CA SER A 41 8.39 1.00 3.91
C SER A 41 9.42 -0.03 3.45
N THR A 42 10.44 -0.33 4.28
CA THR A 42 11.41 -1.39 4.00
C THR A 42 10.72 -2.75 3.82
N SER A 43 9.80 -3.10 4.74
CA SER A 43 9.03 -4.34 4.65
C SER A 43 8.17 -4.39 3.38
N LEU A 44 7.53 -3.27 3.03
CA LEU A 44 6.73 -3.15 1.82
C LEU A 44 7.60 -3.32 0.55
N LEU A 45 8.78 -2.69 0.52
CA LEU A 45 9.72 -2.78 -0.60
C LEU A 45 10.29 -4.20 -0.77
N MET A 46 10.56 -4.92 0.33
CA MET A 46 10.97 -6.34 0.27
C MET A 46 9.84 -7.20 -0.32
N ILE A 47 8.60 -7.03 0.14
CA ILE A 47 7.44 -7.75 -0.42
C ILE A 47 7.27 -7.45 -1.92
N GLY A 48 7.47 -6.20 -2.32
CA GLY A 48 7.40 -5.74 -3.71
C GLY A 48 8.59 -6.15 -4.58
N ARG A 49 9.59 -6.82 -3.99
CA ARG A 49 10.88 -7.16 -4.65
C ARG A 49 11.58 -5.94 -5.27
N LEU A 50 11.43 -4.78 -4.63
CA LEU A 50 12.17 -3.55 -4.95
C LEU A 50 13.40 -3.36 -4.04
N LEU A 51 13.50 -4.17 -3.00
CA LEU A 51 14.62 -4.24 -2.08
C LEU A 51 14.91 -5.71 -1.80
N ASP A 52 16.14 -6.13 -2.02
CA ASP A 52 16.57 -7.49 -1.72
C ASP A 52 16.67 -7.70 -0.22
N MET A 53 16.10 -8.79 0.28
CA MET A 53 16.31 -9.26 1.65
C MET A 53 17.63 -10.04 1.74
N ASP A 54 18.25 -10.02 2.93
CA ASP A 54 19.50 -10.70 3.17
C ASP A 54 19.28 -12.16 3.62
N GLU A 55 18.16 -12.42 4.31
CA GLU A 55 17.76 -13.75 4.76
C GLU A 55 16.23 -13.91 4.71
N GLY A 56 15.77 -15.16 4.73
CA GLY A 56 14.37 -15.52 4.81
C GLY A 56 13.69 -15.69 3.45
N HIS A 57 12.37 -15.82 3.48
CA HIS A 57 11.54 -16.05 2.28
C HIS A 57 10.28 -15.23 2.33
N ILE A 58 9.87 -14.73 1.17
CA ILE A 58 8.57 -14.06 0.99
C ILE A 58 7.83 -14.76 -0.15
N LYS A 59 6.58 -15.15 0.12
CA LYS A 59 5.69 -15.74 -0.90
C LYS A 59 4.46 -14.87 -1.09
N VAL A 60 4.14 -14.59 -2.36
CA VAL A 60 2.92 -13.89 -2.79
C VAL A 60 2.15 -14.82 -3.70
N ALA A 61 0.87 -15.08 -3.41
CA ALA A 61 0.06 -16.04 -4.16
C ALA A 61 0.72 -17.43 -4.30
N ASN A 62 1.41 -17.90 -3.28
CA ASN A 62 2.22 -19.12 -3.23
C ASN A 62 3.49 -19.12 -4.11
N MET A 63 3.80 -18.05 -4.82
CA MET A 63 5.05 -17.88 -5.56
C MET A 63 6.12 -17.29 -4.62
N ASP A 64 7.30 -17.90 -4.57
CA ASP A 64 8.46 -17.27 -3.95
C ASP A 64 8.91 -16.07 -4.81
N ILE A 65 8.99 -14.89 -4.20
CA ILE A 65 9.26 -13.67 -4.97
C ILE A 65 10.67 -13.64 -5.54
N ASN A 66 11.63 -14.35 -4.95
CA ASN A 66 13.02 -14.39 -5.43
C ASN A 66 13.21 -15.37 -6.58
N GLU A 67 12.40 -16.43 -6.63
CA GLU A 67 12.52 -17.50 -7.62
C GLU A 67 11.64 -17.30 -8.87
N CYS A 68 10.51 -16.59 -8.70
CA CYS A 68 9.56 -16.39 -9.79
C CYS A 68 10.04 -15.36 -10.83
N LYS A 69 9.56 -15.50 -12.07
CA LYS A 69 9.84 -14.52 -13.12
C LYS A 69 9.19 -13.17 -12.80
N SER A 70 9.87 -12.08 -13.13
CA SER A 70 9.39 -10.71 -12.89
C SER A 70 8.04 -10.43 -13.56
N GLU A 71 7.84 -10.96 -14.77
CA GLU A 71 6.56 -10.80 -15.50
C GLU A 71 5.39 -11.48 -14.78
N ASP A 72 5.63 -12.66 -14.16
CA ASP A 72 4.59 -13.41 -13.44
C ASP A 72 4.25 -12.70 -12.12
N LEU A 73 5.25 -12.20 -11.41
CA LEU A 73 5.04 -11.41 -10.20
C LEU A 73 4.28 -10.11 -10.51
N ALA A 74 4.67 -9.39 -11.56
CA ALA A 74 4.02 -8.15 -11.97
C ALA A 74 2.55 -8.32 -12.39
N LYS A 75 2.10 -9.51 -12.74
CA LYS A 75 0.68 -9.82 -12.96
C LYS A 75 -0.08 -10.17 -11.69
N LYS A 76 0.61 -10.35 -10.57
CA LYS A 76 0.03 -10.72 -9.27
C LYS A 76 0.12 -9.61 -8.24
N LEU A 77 1.17 -8.82 -8.30
CA LEU A 77 1.52 -7.79 -7.30
C LEU A 77 1.84 -6.48 -8.00
N THR A 78 1.30 -5.40 -7.47
CA THR A 78 1.70 -4.03 -7.82
C THR A 78 2.11 -3.27 -6.57
N ILE A 79 2.97 -2.27 -6.73
CA ILE A 79 3.43 -1.42 -5.64
C ILE A 79 3.46 0.04 -6.07
N LEU A 80 2.90 0.92 -5.22
CA LEU A 80 3.09 2.36 -5.27
C LEU A 80 4.09 2.75 -4.19
N ARG A 81 5.19 3.39 -4.60
CA ARG A 81 6.19 3.93 -3.68
C ARG A 81 5.77 5.31 -3.16
N GLN A 82 6.33 5.71 -2.03
CA GLN A 82 6.12 7.04 -1.44
C GLN A 82 6.54 8.16 -2.41
N GLU A 83 7.69 8.00 -3.05
CA GLU A 83 8.18 8.94 -4.05
C GLU A 83 8.18 8.32 -5.44
N ASN A 84 7.52 9.01 -6.38
CA ASN A 84 7.44 8.63 -7.78
C ASN A 84 7.91 9.82 -8.62
N HIS A 85 9.12 9.74 -9.16
CA HIS A 85 9.67 10.76 -10.02
C HIS A 85 9.71 10.27 -11.47
N PHE A 86 9.07 11.00 -12.35
CA PHE A 86 9.15 10.77 -13.79
C PHE A 86 9.95 11.91 -14.43
N VAL A 87 10.99 11.57 -15.14
CA VAL A 87 11.82 12.53 -15.88
C VAL A 87 11.07 13.09 -17.11
N THR A 88 10.18 12.26 -17.67
CA THR A 88 9.37 12.61 -18.85
C THR A 88 8.06 13.24 -18.42
N ARG A 89 7.65 14.29 -19.11
CA ARG A 89 6.35 14.93 -18.93
C ARG A 89 5.24 14.01 -19.44
N LEU A 90 4.37 13.54 -18.55
CA LEU A 90 3.33 12.56 -18.82
C LEU A 90 1.95 13.14 -18.54
N THR A 91 0.96 12.79 -19.36
CA THR A 91 -0.45 13.01 -19.01
C THR A 91 -0.94 11.96 -18.02
N VAL A 92 -2.07 12.24 -17.35
CA VAL A 92 -2.74 11.27 -16.46
C VAL A 92 -3.01 9.95 -17.18
N ARG A 93 -3.53 10.00 -18.42
CA ARG A 93 -3.83 8.82 -19.22
C ARG A 93 -2.59 8.02 -19.57
N GLN A 94 -1.50 8.69 -19.94
CA GLN A 94 -0.21 8.04 -20.20
C GLN A 94 0.35 7.37 -18.95
N LEU A 95 0.28 8.05 -17.80
CA LEU A 95 0.69 7.47 -16.52
C LEU A 95 -0.12 6.21 -16.17
N ALA A 96 -1.45 6.29 -16.25
CA ALA A 96 -2.33 5.15 -15.99
C ALA A 96 -2.02 3.98 -16.93
N GLY A 97 -1.67 4.26 -18.18
CA GLY A 97 -1.26 3.27 -19.18
C GLY A 97 -0.02 2.46 -18.78
N PHE A 98 0.90 2.99 -17.96
CA PHE A 98 2.03 2.21 -17.45
C PHE A 98 1.60 1.02 -16.59
N GLY A 99 0.45 1.11 -15.91
CA GLY A 99 -0.12 -0.02 -15.19
C GLY A 99 -0.40 -1.23 -16.09
N ARG A 100 -0.61 -1.02 -17.38
CA ARG A 100 -0.84 -2.11 -18.34
C ARG A 100 0.42 -2.73 -18.91
N PHE A 101 1.61 -2.18 -18.59
CA PHE A 101 2.88 -2.64 -19.14
C PHE A 101 3.13 -4.17 -19.00
N PRO A 102 2.82 -4.82 -17.87
CA PRO A 102 3.01 -6.28 -17.72
C PRO A 102 2.24 -7.12 -18.74
N TYR A 103 1.19 -6.55 -19.33
CA TYR A 103 0.32 -7.21 -20.31
C TYR A 103 0.63 -6.74 -21.74
N SER A 104 0.73 -5.44 -21.93
CA SER A 104 0.82 -4.80 -23.25
C SER A 104 2.25 -4.67 -23.78
N LYS A 105 3.26 -4.74 -22.89
CA LYS A 105 4.68 -4.44 -23.20
C LYS A 105 4.85 -3.11 -23.97
N GLY A 106 4.01 -2.12 -23.59
CA GLY A 106 4.01 -0.78 -24.19
C GLY A 106 3.14 -0.62 -25.44
N ARG A 107 2.45 -1.68 -25.90
CA ARG A 107 1.50 -1.62 -27.01
C ARG A 107 0.09 -1.85 -26.50
N LEU A 108 -0.58 -0.77 -26.08
CA LEU A 108 -1.92 -0.83 -25.53
C LEU A 108 -2.93 -1.37 -26.54
N THR A 109 -3.75 -2.31 -26.09
CA THR A 109 -4.88 -2.86 -26.84
C THR A 109 -6.14 -2.06 -26.56
N LYS A 110 -7.22 -2.30 -27.34
CA LYS A 110 -8.53 -1.70 -27.06
C LYS A 110 -9.07 -2.07 -25.66
N GLU A 111 -8.72 -3.25 -25.17
CA GLU A 111 -9.12 -3.68 -23.81
C GLU A 111 -8.32 -2.95 -22.73
N ASP A 112 -7.03 -2.74 -22.95
CA ASP A 112 -6.21 -1.93 -22.05
C ASP A 112 -6.75 -0.49 -21.95
N GLU A 113 -7.17 0.11 -23.07
CA GLU A 113 -7.75 1.45 -23.08
C GLU A 113 -9.06 1.52 -22.28
N LYS A 114 -9.90 0.50 -22.32
CA LYS A 114 -11.12 0.43 -21.49
C LYS A 114 -10.78 0.35 -20.00
N ILE A 115 -9.79 -0.46 -19.64
CA ILE A 115 -9.31 -0.60 -18.25
C ILE A 115 -8.75 0.74 -17.75
N ILE A 116 -7.97 1.44 -18.57
CA ILE A 116 -7.43 2.76 -18.25
C ILE A 116 -8.58 3.75 -18.01
N SER A 117 -9.55 3.81 -18.92
CA SER A 117 -10.71 4.70 -18.79
C SER A 117 -11.55 4.38 -17.54
N LYS A 118 -11.76 3.09 -17.23
CA LYS A 118 -12.46 2.64 -16.02
C LYS A 118 -11.84 3.19 -14.75
N TYR A 119 -10.51 3.08 -14.59
CA TYR A 119 -9.86 3.51 -13.36
C TYR A 119 -9.61 5.02 -13.29
N ILE A 120 -9.49 5.70 -14.43
CA ILE A 120 -9.49 7.17 -14.49
C ILE A 120 -10.85 7.70 -14.02
N ASP A 121 -11.95 7.13 -14.50
CA ASP A 121 -13.30 7.50 -14.08
C ASP A 121 -13.55 7.18 -12.61
N PHE A 122 -13.23 5.97 -12.17
CA PHE A 122 -13.38 5.52 -10.80
C PHE A 122 -12.70 6.46 -9.78
N LEU A 123 -11.57 7.07 -10.14
CA LEU A 123 -10.83 8.01 -9.29
C LEU A 123 -11.18 9.48 -9.54
N GLY A 124 -12.22 9.76 -10.35
CA GLY A 124 -12.68 11.11 -10.66
C GLY A 124 -11.62 11.96 -11.37
N LEU A 125 -10.95 11.36 -12.37
CA LEU A 125 -9.87 12.01 -13.15
C LEU A 125 -10.24 12.22 -14.63
N THR A 126 -11.47 11.94 -15.03
CA THR A 126 -11.92 11.99 -16.44
C THR A 126 -11.64 13.35 -17.07
N ASP A 127 -11.98 14.46 -16.40
CA ASP A 127 -11.75 15.82 -16.90
C ASP A 127 -10.27 16.22 -16.92
N LEU A 128 -9.41 15.41 -16.30
CA LEU A 128 -7.98 15.66 -16.13
C LEU A 128 -7.12 14.67 -16.94
N GLU A 129 -7.73 13.72 -17.64
CA GLU A 129 -6.99 12.60 -18.26
C GLU A 129 -5.91 13.03 -19.25
N ASN A 130 -6.11 14.16 -19.93
CA ASN A 130 -5.19 14.72 -20.90
C ASN A 130 -4.26 15.80 -20.31
N ARG A 131 -4.42 16.17 -19.03
CA ARG A 131 -3.53 17.11 -18.37
C ARG A 131 -2.21 16.44 -17.99
N TYR A 132 -1.15 17.21 -18.01
CA TYR A 132 0.16 16.76 -17.56
C TYR A 132 0.23 16.71 -16.03
N LEU A 133 1.06 15.80 -15.50
CA LEU A 133 1.19 15.58 -14.05
C LEU A 133 1.69 16.82 -13.30
N ASP A 134 2.51 17.64 -13.94
CA ASP A 134 3.03 18.89 -13.38
C ASP A 134 1.97 20.02 -13.31
N GLU A 135 0.86 19.88 -14.00
CA GLU A 135 -0.29 20.80 -13.98
C GLU A 135 -1.32 20.42 -12.89
N LEU A 136 -1.12 19.30 -12.21
CA LEU A 136 -2.05 18.78 -11.22
C LEU A 136 -1.71 19.25 -9.82
N SER A 137 -2.74 19.44 -8.98
CA SER A 137 -2.54 19.56 -7.53
C SER A 137 -1.93 18.26 -6.97
N GLY A 138 -1.30 18.33 -5.79
CA GLY A 138 -0.73 17.15 -5.13
C GLY A 138 -1.72 16.00 -5.00
N GLY A 139 -2.96 16.30 -4.59
CA GLY A 139 -4.02 15.29 -4.45
C GLY A 139 -4.51 14.71 -5.79
N GLN A 140 -4.60 15.52 -6.84
CA GLN A 140 -4.93 15.01 -8.18
C GLN A 140 -3.84 14.09 -8.70
N ARG A 141 -2.58 14.49 -8.52
CA ARG A 141 -1.42 13.69 -8.91
C ARG A 141 -1.34 12.38 -8.13
N GLN A 142 -1.63 12.39 -6.82
CA GLN A 142 -1.67 11.18 -6.01
C GLN A 142 -2.76 10.19 -6.52
N ARG A 143 -3.95 10.69 -6.85
CA ARG A 143 -4.99 9.84 -7.46
C ARG A 143 -4.57 9.28 -8.81
N ALA A 144 -3.81 10.04 -9.62
CA ALA A 144 -3.29 9.54 -10.89
C ALA A 144 -2.26 8.40 -10.68
N TYR A 145 -1.41 8.47 -9.66
CA TYR A 145 -0.53 7.35 -9.30
C TYR A 145 -1.31 6.11 -8.85
N VAL A 146 -2.36 6.30 -8.06
CA VAL A 146 -3.23 5.18 -7.67
C VAL A 146 -3.96 4.59 -8.90
N ALA A 147 -4.40 5.42 -9.86
CA ALA A 147 -4.97 4.95 -11.13
C ALA A 147 -3.99 4.03 -11.88
N MET A 148 -2.72 4.42 -12.00
CA MET A 148 -1.69 3.59 -12.61
C MET A 148 -1.59 2.22 -11.94
N VAL A 149 -1.55 2.20 -10.61
CA VAL A 149 -1.48 0.96 -9.83
C VAL A 149 -2.71 0.09 -10.03
N LEU A 150 -3.91 0.66 -9.99
CA LEU A 150 -5.16 -0.09 -10.16
C LEU A 150 -5.36 -0.60 -11.59
N CYS A 151 -4.86 0.12 -12.61
CA CYS A 151 -4.86 -0.33 -14.01
C CYS A 151 -4.08 -1.63 -14.21
N GLN A 152 -3.15 -1.97 -13.33
CA GLN A 152 -2.43 -3.24 -13.40
C GLN A 152 -3.31 -4.46 -13.08
N GLU A 153 -4.47 -4.25 -12.42
CA GLU A 153 -5.46 -5.29 -12.07
C GLU A 153 -4.90 -6.51 -11.34
N THR A 154 -3.93 -6.30 -10.47
CA THR A 154 -3.29 -7.37 -9.68
C THR A 154 -4.15 -7.80 -8.49
N GLU A 155 -3.93 -9.03 -7.99
CA GLU A 155 -4.58 -9.54 -6.78
C GLU A 155 -4.07 -8.85 -5.50
N TYR A 156 -2.80 -8.39 -5.51
CA TYR A 156 -2.12 -7.77 -4.36
C TYR A 156 -1.68 -6.36 -4.74
N VAL A 157 -2.04 -5.40 -3.91
CA VAL A 157 -1.73 -3.98 -4.09
C VAL A 157 -0.99 -3.48 -2.85
N LEU A 158 0.23 -3.03 -3.05
CA LEU A 158 1.06 -2.46 -1.99
C LEU A 158 1.10 -0.94 -2.16
N LEU A 159 0.82 -0.19 -1.10
CA LEU A 159 0.78 1.28 -1.14
C LEU A 159 1.62 1.85 -0.01
N ASP A 160 2.67 2.56 -0.36
CA ASP A 160 3.52 3.26 0.60
C ASP A 160 3.03 4.70 0.77
N GLU A 161 2.38 4.98 1.90
CA GLU A 161 1.84 6.29 2.29
C GLU A 161 0.94 6.93 1.22
N PRO A 162 -0.15 6.28 0.79
CA PRO A 162 -0.99 6.79 -0.31
C PRO A 162 -1.76 8.07 0.04
N LEU A 163 -1.80 8.47 1.30
CA LEU A 163 -2.49 9.67 1.79
C LEU A 163 -1.59 10.91 1.87
N ASN A 164 -0.30 10.78 1.58
CA ASN A 164 0.62 11.92 1.64
C ASN A 164 0.19 13.06 0.71
N ASN A 165 0.32 14.28 1.21
CA ASN A 165 -0.07 15.51 0.53
C ASN A 165 -1.57 15.63 0.18
N LEU A 166 -2.44 14.85 0.86
CA LEU A 166 -3.89 14.98 0.78
C LEU A 166 -4.42 15.73 2.00
N ASP A 167 -5.40 16.59 1.78
CA ASP A 167 -6.24 17.10 2.85
C ASP A 167 -7.16 16.01 3.42
N VAL A 168 -7.82 16.28 4.53
CA VAL A 168 -8.69 15.31 5.21
C VAL A 168 -9.79 14.78 4.30
N ALA A 169 -10.46 15.66 3.54
CA ALA A 169 -11.56 15.24 2.66
C ALA A 169 -11.07 14.32 1.53
N ARG A 170 -9.90 14.62 0.96
CA ARG A 170 -9.26 13.81 -0.08
C ARG A 170 -8.72 12.50 0.47
N SER A 171 -8.21 12.49 1.70
CA SER A 171 -7.78 11.28 2.38
C SER A 171 -8.95 10.34 2.63
N VAL A 172 -10.09 10.85 3.11
CA VAL A 172 -11.33 10.08 3.26
C VAL A 172 -11.75 9.46 1.93
N GLN A 173 -11.86 10.28 0.87
CA GLN A 173 -12.24 9.82 -0.45
C GLN A 173 -11.28 8.73 -0.99
N MET A 174 -9.97 8.90 -0.81
CA MET A 174 -8.98 7.91 -1.22
C MET A 174 -9.17 6.59 -0.48
N MET A 175 -9.38 6.63 0.84
CA MET A 175 -9.59 5.41 1.62
C MET A 175 -10.90 4.71 1.26
N GLU A 176 -11.96 5.44 0.93
CA GLU A 176 -13.20 4.88 0.42
C GLU A 176 -12.98 4.16 -0.92
N HIS A 177 -12.21 4.76 -1.85
CA HIS A 177 -11.83 4.09 -3.09
C HIS A 177 -11.01 2.80 -2.83
N LEU A 178 -10.01 2.86 -1.95
CA LEU A 178 -9.21 1.68 -1.61
C LEU A 178 -10.07 0.59 -0.94
N ARG A 179 -11.02 0.99 -0.10
CA ARG A 179 -11.96 0.05 0.54
C ARG A 179 -12.88 -0.61 -0.49
N SER A 180 -13.42 0.17 -1.45
CA SER A 180 -14.20 -0.37 -2.56
C SER A 180 -13.38 -1.35 -3.41
N VAL A 181 -12.11 -1.02 -3.70
CA VAL A 181 -11.20 -1.93 -4.42
C VAL A 181 -11.01 -3.26 -3.67
N ALA A 182 -10.84 -3.21 -2.35
CA ALA A 182 -10.69 -4.41 -1.54
C ALA A 182 -11.96 -5.26 -1.53
N ASN A 183 -13.13 -4.63 -1.35
CA ASN A 183 -14.41 -5.30 -1.16
C ASN A 183 -15.01 -5.79 -2.50
N GLU A 184 -15.11 -4.90 -3.48
CA GLU A 184 -15.85 -5.18 -4.73
C GLU A 184 -15.01 -5.98 -5.72
N PHE A 185 -13.70 -5.73 -5.77
CA PHE A 185 -12.79 -6.46 -6.65
C PHE A 185 -12.01 -7.58 -5.94
N GLY A 186 -12.27 -7.81 -4.63
CA GLY A 186 -11.64 -8.87 -3.86
C GLY A 186 -10.11 -8.76 -3.78
N ARG A 187 -9.57 -7.54 -3.86
CA ARG A 187 -8.11 -7.32 -3.83
C ARG A 187 -7.58 -7.38 -2.41
N THR A 188 -6.32 -7.76 -2.30
CA THR A 188 -5.57 -7.69 -1.04
C THR A 188 -4.73 -6.41 -1.06
N ILE A 189 -5.07 -5.46 -0.20
CA ILE A 189 -4.36 -4.19 -0.10
C ILE A 189 -3.52 -4.21 1.17
N LEU A 190 -2.23 -3.91 1.04
CA LEU A 190 -1.32 -3.66 2.14
C LEU A 190 -0.83 -2.23 2.02
N THR A 191 -1.08 -1.40 3.03
CA THR A 191 -0.76 0.02 2.97
C THR A 191 0.00 0.49 4.21
N VAL A 192 1.02 1.30 4.01
CA VAL A 192 1.69 2.02 5.11
C VAL A 192 0.86 3.24 5.46
N MET A 193 0.59 3.43 6.73
CA MET A 193 -0.17 4.57 7.25
C MET A 193 0.51 5.18 8.47
N HIS A 194 0.45 6.51 8.57
CA HIS A 194 0.90 7.26 9.75
C HIS A 194 -0.25 7.52 10.73
N ASP A 195 -1.46 7.71 10.23
CA ASP A 195 -2.62 8.01 11.05
C ASP A 195 -3.28 6.72 11.56
N ILE A 196 -3.25 6.52 12.88
CA ILE A 196 -3.80 5.35 13.56
C ILE A 196 -5.32 5.30 13.37
N ASN A 197 -6.00 6.44 13.40
CA ASN A 197 -7.46 6.50 13.29
C ASN A 197 -7.94 6.18 11.87
N PHE A 198 -7.20 6.60 10.84
CA PHE A 198 -7.47 6.14 9.48
C PHE A 198 -7.24 4.63 9.33
N ALA A 199 -6.15 4.10 9.91
CA ALA A 199 -5.90 2.66 9.91
C ALA A 199 -7.03 1.90 10.62
N ALA A 200 -7.49 2.36 11.78
CA ALA A 200 -8.59 1.76 12.54
C ALA A 200 -9.92 1.77 11.77
N LYS A 201 -10.23 2.89 11.12
CA LYS A 201 -11.52 3.06 10.43
C LYS A 201 -11.65 2.23 9.15
N TYR A 202 -10.55 2.09 8.39
CA TYR A 202 -10.62 1.56 7.03
C TYR A 202 -10.03 0.17 6.86
N SER A 203 -9.26 -0.35 7.84
CA SER A 203 -8.62 -1.66 7.71
C SER A 203 -9.45 -2.79 8.28
N ASP A 204 -9.20 -3.99 7.77
CA ASP A 204 -9.66 -5.24 8.40
C ASP A 204 -8.66 -5.71 9.45
N ARG A 205 -7.38 -5.43 9.20
CA ARG A 205 -6.25 -5.82 10.06
C ARG A 205 -5.21 -4.72 10.13
N ILE A 206 -4.51 -4.72 11.25
CA ILE A 206 -3.37 -3.82 11.48
C ILE A 206 -2.14 -4.68 11.78
N CYS A 207 -1.03 -4.33 11.13
CA CYS A 207 0.30 -4.80 11.44
C CYS A 207 1.07 -3.64 12.06
N ALA A 208 1.32 -3.70 13.35
CA ALA A 208 2.05 -2.67 14.06
C ALA A 208 3.53 -3.06 14.17
N MET A 209 4.40 -2.15 13.78
CA MET A 209 5.86 -2.35 13.75
C MET A 209 6.56 -1.43 14.73
N LYS A 210 7.60 -1.95 15.40
CA LYS A 210 8.52 -1.21 16.28
C LYS A 210 9.92 -1.76 16.10
N ASP A 211 10.93 -0.92 16.08
CA ASP A 211 12.37 -1.29 16.03
C ASP A 211 12.71 -2.36 14.98
N GLY A 212 12.18 -2.19 13.79
CA GLY A 212 12.41 -3.12 12.68
C GLY A 212 11.70 -4.46 12.79
N ARG A 213 10.78 -4.65 13.73
CA ARG A 213 10.08 -5.92 13.99
C ARG A 213 8.57 -5.73 13.96
N ILE A 214 7.86 -6.84 13.76
CA ILE A 214 6.42 -6.87 13.96
C ILE A 214 6.16 -6.98 15.45
N ALA A 215 5.64 -5.92 16.05
CA ALA A 215 5.28 -5.87 17.46
C ALA A 215 3.91 -6.52 17.71
N ALA A 216 2.93 -6.26 16.83
CA ALA A 216 1.61 -6.86 16.92
C ALA A 216 0.96 -7.00 15.52
N PHE A 217 0.13 -8.02 15.35
CA PHE A 217 -0.67 -8.22 14.14
C PHE A 217 -2.00 -8.87 14.49
N GLY A 218 -3.10 -8.24 14.09
CA GLY A 218 -4.43 -8.73 14.38
C GLY A 218 -5.53 -7.96 13.67
N THR A 219 -6.76 -8.18 14.07
CA THR A 219 -7.90 -7.35 13.68
C THR A 219 -7.77 -5.95 14.29
N VAL A 220 -8.48 -4.98 13.73
CA VAL A 220 -8.51 -3.62 14.29
C VAL A 220 -8.85 -3.65 15.79
N LYS A 221 -9.84 -4.46 16.21
CA LYS A 221 -10.25 -4.56 17.60
C LYS A 221 -9.15 -5.09 18.54
N GLU A 222 -8.31 -5.99 18.05
CA GLU A 222 -7.19 -6.56 18.82
C GLU A 222 -6.01 -5.60 18.94
N ILE A 223 -5.78 -4.76 17.94
CA ILE A 223 -4.62 -3.86 17.92
C ILE A 223 -4.94 -2.47 18.48
N MET A 224 -6.19 -2.02 18.39
CA MET A 224 -6.62 -0.75 18.97
C MET A 224 -6.81 -0.90 20.48
N ASP A 225 -5.70 -1.09 21.16
CA ASP A 225 -5.58 -1.26 22.61
C ASP A 225 -4.57 -0.22 23.14
N SER A 226 -4.89 0.39 24.28
CA SER A 226 -4.09 1.48 24.86
C SER A 226 -2.68 1.04 25.25
N GLU A 227 -2.53 -0.18 25.82
CA GLU A 227 -1.22 -0.67 26.27
C GLU A 227 -0.34 -1.00 25.06
N ILE A 228 -0.91 -1.69 24.03
CA ILE A 228 -0.22 -2.04 22.80
C ILE A 228 0.27 -0.80 22.08
N LEU A 229 -0.61 0.18 21.85
CA LEU A 229 -0.25 1.38 21.08
C LEU A 229 0.67 2.31 21.87
N THR A 230 0.51 2.43 23.18
CA THR A 230 1.41 3.20 24.05
C THR A 230 2.83 2.63 24.01
N ASP A 231 2.99 1.30 24.09
CA ASP A 231 4.30 0.67 23.95
C ASP A 231 4.92 0.91 22.57
N ILE A 232 4.14 0.74 21.49
CA ILE A 232 4.65 0.86 20.12
C ILE A 232 5.09 2.29 19.80
N PHE A 233 4.28 3.29 20.17
CA PHE A 233 4.52 4.69 19.83
C PHE A 233 5.28 5.47 20.90
N GLU A 234 5.60 4.84 22.04
CA GLU A 234 6.33 5.44 23.17
C GLU A 234 5.69 6.74 23.67
N THR A 235 4.39 6.83 23.54
CA THR A 235 3.58 7.95 24.02
C THR A 235 2.25 7.43 24.52
N ARG A 236 1.67 8.09 25.54
CA ARG A 236 0.38 7.67 26.05
C ARG A 236 -0.69 7.80 24.96
N ILE A 237 -1.37 6.69 24.69
CA ILE A 237 -2.50 6.62 23.77
C ILE A 237 -3.66 6.00 24.50
N ASP A 238 -4.73 6.77 24.64
CA ASP A 238 -5.99 6.31 25.22
C ASP A 238 -6.93 5.88 24.07
N ILE A 239 -7.60 4.72 24.21
CA ILE A 239 -8.57 4.26 23.23
C ILE A 239 -9.97 4.46 23.79
N ILE A 240 -10.81 5.09 22.99
CA ILE A 240 -12.23 5.28 23.30
C ILE A 240 -13.11 4.65 22.24
N ASP A 241 -14.31 4.22 22.61
CA ASP A 241 -15.31 3.75 21.66
C ASP A 241 -15.98 4.94 20.99
N GLY A 242 -15.78 5.08 19.69
CA GLY A 242 -16.42 6.07 18.84
C GLY A 242 -17.62 5.49 18.08
N PRO A 243 -18.43 6.35 17.41
CA PRO A 243 -19.64 5.92 16.69
C PRO A 243 -19.34 4.99 15.50
N HIS A 244 -18.10 4.95 15.03
CA HIS A 244 -17.68 4.14 13.88
C HIS A 244 -16.53 3.19 14.20
N GLY A 245 -16.28 2.88 15.45
CA GLY A 245 -15.20 2.02 15.93
C GLY A 245 -14.25 2.71 16.89
N PRO A 246 -13.16 2.05 17.31
CA PRO A 246 -12.21 2.59 18.27
C PRO A 246 -11.48 3.81 17.73
N ILE A 247 -11.26 4.79 18.60
CA ILE A 247 -10.55 6.05 18.31
C ILE A 247 -9.38 6.18 19.26
N ALA A 248 -8.19 6.41 18.72
CA ALA A 248 -6.99 6.73 19.48
C ALA A 248 -6.91 8.23 19.78
N ILE A 249 -6.68 8.56 21.05
CA ILE A 249 -6.45 9.92 21.54
C ILE A 249 -5.01 9.99 22.09
N TYR A 250 -4.22 10.92 21.61
CA TYR A 250 -2.81 11.12 21.97
C TYR A 250 -2.43 12.59 21.99
#